data_d10b04a797eb68153346d82860530a4e
#
_entry.id   d10b04a797eb68153346d82860530a4e
#
_cell.length_a   1.000
_cell.length_b   1.000
_cell.length_c   1.000
_cell.angle_alpha   90.00
_cell.angle_beta   90.00
_cell.angle_gamma   90.00
#
_symmetry.space_group_name_H-M   'P 1'
#
loop_
_entity.id
_entity.type
_entity.pdbx_description
1 polymer ?
#
loop_
_entity_poly.entity_id
_entity_poly.type
_entity_poly.pdbx_seq_one_letter_code
_entity_poly.pdbx_strand_id
1 'polypeptide(L)'
;MKKVLFSIFIISQALVNAQTFDLIPLGVHGGGEENNLSSYLISETGKNEFLCMDAGTVRAGIDKAITNGVFSVSNETVLKDYIKGYFISHGHLDHLSGMVINSPDDSKKNIYSIPETAEILKNRYFTNDAWINFANEGDQPVLGKYTYKKMSNDAPFSIEGTKLTGRIFPLSHVNPYKSSAILVTNPQQESVLYLGDTGADRVEKSDALQNLWKNVAPLVKSQKLKALLIEVSFENERAENALFGHLTPKLLNEELAILAKMAGQKDLKNLKIIITHLKPGGNRIEMIKKELTESNPLKVQLIFPEQGRNIRL
;
A
#
# COMPACT_ATOMS: atom_id res chain seq x y z
N MET A 1 -35.25 21.31 -56.81
CA MET A 1 -33.98 21.19 -56.07
C MET A 1 -34.29 20.88 -54.61
N LYS A 2 -34.11 19.60 -54.17
CA LYS A 2 -34.33 19.18 -52.78
C LYS A 2 -33.02 19.37 -51.99
N LYS A 3 -33.02 20.25 -50.98
CA LYS A 3 -31.89 20.41 -50.06
C LYS A 3 -31.93 19.26 -49.04
N VAL A 4 -30.89 18.42 -49.05
CA VAL A 4 -30.66 17.39 -48.05
C VAL A 4 -29.87 18.06 -46.93
N LEU A 5 -30.47 18.18 -45.75
CA LEU A 5 -29.75 18.58 -44.54
C LEU A 5 -29.04 17.35 -43.96
N PHE A 6 -27.72 17.38 -43.93
CA PHE A 6 -26.90 16.40 -43.18
C PHE A 6 -26.76 16.87 -41.72
N SER A 7 -27.45 16.21 -40.80
CA SER A 7 -27.23 16.43 -39.36
C SER A 7 -26.02 15.62 -38.91
N ILE A 8 -24.93 16.29 -38.59
CA ILE A 8 -23.75 15.70 -37.98
C ILE A 8 -24.05 15.48 -36.47
N PHE A 9 -24.27 14.24 -36.07
CA PHE A 9 -24.33 13.86 -34.65
C PHE A 9 -22.90 13.83 -34.11
N ILE A 10 -22.50 14.83 -33.36
CA ILE A 10 -21.26 14.80 -32.56
C ILE A 10 -21.58 13.97 -31.31
N ILE A 11 -21.17 12.71 -31.30
CA ILE A 11 -21.17 11.87 -30.11
C ILE A 11 -20.00 12.35 -29.25
N SER A 12 -20.27 13.17 -28.27
CA SER A 12 -19.34 13.49 -27.19
C SER A 12 -19.16 12.20 -26.37
N GLN A 13 -18.08 11.46 -26.62
CA GLN A 13 -17.62 10.43 -25.70
C GLN A 13 -17.13 11.11 -24.42
N ALA A 14 -17.98 11.18 -23.41
CA ALA A 14 -17.52 11.43 -22.05
C ALA A 14 -16.54 10.31 -21.71
N LEU A 15 -15.25 10.65 -21.57
CA LEU A 15 -14.25 9.76 -20.99
C LEU A 15 -14.67 9.53 -19.54
N VAL A 16 -15.50 8.52 -19.31
CA VAL A 16 -15.70 7.96 -17.98
C VAL A 16 -14.34 7.38 -17.60
N ASN A 17 -13.65 8.00 -16.66
CA ASN A 17 -12.48 7.39 -16.04
C ASN A 17 -12.95 6.07 -15.42
N ALA A 18 -12.78 4.98 -16.15
CA ALA A 18 -13.12 3.66 -15.66
C ALA A 18 -12.21 3.39 -14.44
N GLN A 19 -12.82 3.08 -13.32
CA GLN A 19 -12.11 2.65 -12.12
C GLN A 19 -11.46 1.30 -12.42
N THR A 20 -10.16 1.18 -12.18
CA THR A 20 -9.37 0.05 -12.65
C THR A 20 -8.81 -0.82 -11.52
N PHE A 21 -8.89 -0.33 -10.28
CA PHE A 21 -8.51 -1.10 -9.10
C PHE A 21 -9.59 -1.08 -8.03
N ASP A 22 -9.75 -2.19 -7.35
CA ASP A 22 -10.40 -2.30 -6.05
C ASP A 22 -9.33 -2.35 -4.97
N LEU A 23 -9.40 -1.43 -4.00
CA LEU A 23 -8.55 -1.35 -2.83
C LEU A 23 -9.39 -1.56 -1.58
N ILE A 24 -9.13 -2.64 -0.83
CA ILE A 24 -9.89 -2.99 0.37
C ILE A 24 -8.96 -2.95 1.58
N PRO A 25 -9.04 -1.92 2.43
CA PRO A 25 -8.26 -1.87 3.67
C PRO A 25 -8.74 -2.95 4.66
N LEU A 26 -7.86 -3.87 5.03
CA LEU A 26 -8.11 -4.82 6.12
C LEU A 26 -7.68 -4.25 7.47
N GLY A 27 -6.82 -3.23 7.45
CA GLY A 27 -6.39 -2.44 8.58
C GLY A 27 -5.75 -1.15 8.08
N VAL A 28 -5.92 -0.07 8.85
CA VAL A 28 -5.56 1.30 8.43
C VAL A 28 -4.66 2.03 9.42
N HIS A 29 -4.49 1.47 10.63
CA HIS A 29 -3.72 2.08 11.70
C HIS A 29 -2.32 1.49 11.82
N GLY A 30 -1.44 2.25 12.42
CA GLY A 30 -0.13 1.78 12.89
C GLY A 30 -0.10 1.60 14.41
N GLY A 31 0.90 0.86 14.91
CA GLY A 31 1.12 0.68 16.33
C GLY A 31 0.28 -0.44 16.95
N GLY A 32 -0.41 -0.21 18.07
CA GLY A 32 -0.93 -1.26 18.94
C GLY A 32 -2.42 -1.59 18.84
N GLU A 33 -3.14 -1.16 17.81
CA GLU A 33 -4.55 -1.52 17.63
C GLU A 33 -4.67 -2.80 16.81
N GLU A 34 -4.49 -3.95 17.44
CA GLU A 34 -4.28 -5.28 16.85
C GLU A 34 -5.33 -5.71 15.81
N ASN A 35 -6.55 -5.22 15.92
CA ASN A 35 -7.64 -5.54 14.99
C ASN A 35 -7.74 -4.58 13.79
N ASN A 36 -6.80 -3.63 13.64
CA ASN A 36 -6.85 -2.61 12.60
C ASN A 36 -5.46 -2.17 12.09
N LEU A 37 -4.46 -3.04 12.19
CA LEU A 37 -3.08 -2.80 11.79
C LEU A 37 -2.91 -2.83 10.27
N SER A 38 -1.96 -2.08 9.73
CA SER A 38 -1.70 -1.87 8.30
C SER A 38 -1.81 -3.13 7.45
N SER A 39 -2.81 -3.16 6.56
CA SER A 39 -3.05 -4.27 5.63
C SER A 39 -4.04 -3.85 4.55
N TYR A 40 -3.70 -4.02 3.28
CA TYR A 40 -4.49 -3.53 2.16
C TYR A 40 -4.56 -4.57 1.04
N LEU A 41 -5.75 -4.99 0.65
CA LEU A 41 -5.94 -5.84 -0.52
C LEU A 41 -6.06 -4.97 -1.78
N ILE A 42 -5.37 -5.34 -2.84
CA ILE A 42 -5.47 -4.69 -4.15
C ILE A 42 -5.70 -5.72 -5.26
N SER A 43 -6.64 -5.43 -6.14
CA SER A 43 -6.92 -6.22 -7.36
C SER A 43 -7.35 -5.32 -8.52
N GLU A 44 -7.41 -5.88 -9.73
CA GLU A 44 -8.20 -5.24 -10.80
C GLU A 44 -9.67 -5.17 -10.39
N THR A 45 -10.37 -4.09 -10.78
CA THR A 45 -11.78 -3.89 -10.43
C THR A 45 -12.64 -5.09 -10.80
N GLY A 46 -13.42 -5.57 -9.84
CA GLY A 46 -14.33 -6.70 -9.99
C GLY A 46 -13.66 -8.07 -10.04
N LYS A 47 -12.37 -8.17 -9.71
CA LYS A 47 -11.64 -9.44 -9.58
C LYS A 47 -11.46 -9.82 -8.12
N ASN A 48 -11.40 -11.14 -7.86
CA ASN A 48 -11.16 -11.71 -6.54
C ASN A 48 -9.74 -12.29 -6.40
N GLU A 49 -8.79 -11.72 -7.11
CA GLU A 49 -7.37 -12.12 -7.10
C GLU A 49 -6.56 -10.96 -6.52
N PHE A 50 -6.39 -10.96 -5.20
CA PHE A 50 -5.77 -9.86 -4.48
C PHE A 50 -4.29 -10.11 -4.13
N LEU A 51 -3.46 -9.07 -4.28
CA LEU A 51 -2.24 -8.95 -3.49
C LEU A 51 -2.60 -8.29 -2.15
N CYS A 52 -2.11 -8.84 -1.05
CA CYS A 52 -2.16 -8.19 0.25
C CYS A 52 -0.87 -7.39 0.46
N MET A 53 -1.00 -6.07 0.52
CA MET A 53 0.09 -5.13 0.80
C MET A 53 0.13 -4.87 2.31
N ASP A 54 1.15 -5.36 2.96
CA ASP A 54 1.26 -5.62 4.39
C ASP A 54 0.12 -6.50 4.94
N ALA A 55 0.31 -7.02 6.11
CA ALA A 55 -0.59 -8.01 6.70
C ALA A 55 -0.57 -7.95 8.24
N GLY A 56 -0.65 -6.73 8.80
CA GLY A 56 -0.74 -6.53 10.24
C GLY A 56 -2.05 -7.08 10.80
N THR A 57 -3.18 -6.76 10.17
CA THR A 57 -4.48 -7.36 10.45
C THR A 57 -5.02 -8.04 9.20
N VAL A 58 -5.40 -9.33 9.29
CA VAL A 58 -5.95 -10.08 8.16
C VAL A 58 -7.41 -10.49 8.47
N ARG A 59 -7.64 -11.48 9.36
CA ARG A 59 -8.99 -12.04 9.58
C ARG A 59 -9.99 -11.01 10.07
N ALA A 60 -9.65 -10.19 11.06
CA ALA A 60 -10.57 -9.17 11.56
C ALA A 60 -10.95 -8.15 10.48
N GLY A 61 -10.03 -7.80 9.59
CA GLY A 61 -10.29 -6.95 8.44
C GLY A 61 -11.18 -7.60 7.39
N ILE A 62 -10.98 -8.89 7.10
CA ILE A 62 -11.85 -9.67 6.22
C ILE A 62 -13.27 -9.74 6.78
N ASP A 63 -13.44 -10.03 8.09
CA ASP A 63 -14.75 -10.06 8.74
C ASP A 63 -15.46 -8.70 8.66
N LYS A 64 -14.70 -7.62 8.81
CA LYS A 64 -15.24 -6.27 8.64
C LYS A 64 -15.68 -6.00 7.20
N ALA A 65 -14.90 -6.47 6.20
CA ALA A 65 -15.26 -6.35 4.79
C ALA A 65 -16.51 -7.20 4.43
N ILE A 66 -16.66 -8.39 4.99
CA ILE A 66 -17.87 -9.20 4.86
C ILE A 66 -19.06 -8.47 5.47
N THR A 67 -18.92 -7.95 6.69
CA THR A 67 -19.98 -7.19 7.38
C THR A 67 -20.42 -5.97 6.58
N ASN A 68 -19.49 -5.30 5.89
CA ASN A 68 -19.76 -4.15 5.03
C ASN A 68 -20.28 -4.55 3.62
N GLY A 69 -20.47 -5.84 3.34
CA GLY A 69 -20.98 -6.34 2.05
C GLY A 69 -19.97 -6.30 0.90
N VAL A 70 -18.68 -6.15 1.20
CA VAL A 70 -17.60 -6.17 0.17
C VAL A 70 -17.36 -7.60 -0.31
N PHE A 71 -17.38 -8.57 0.60
CA PHE A 71 -17.33 -9.99 0.29
C PHE A 71 -18.62 -10.70 0.67
N SER A 72 -19.05 -11.64 -0.17
CA SER A 72 -20.23 -12.50 0.06
C SER A 72 -19.86 -13.97 0.35
N VAL A 73 -18.58 -14.23 0.60
CA VAL A 73 -18.01 -15.55 0.89
C VAL A 73 -17.45 -15.59 2.31
N SER A 74 -17.06 -16.78 2.79
CA SER A 74 -16.48 -16.94 4.11
C SER A 74 -15.12 -16.24 4.24
N ASN A 75 -14.74 -15.88 5.48
CA ASN A 75 -13.40 -15.39 5.81
C ASN A 75 -12.31 -16.35 5.30
N GLU A 76 -12.50 -17.64 5.49
CA GLU A 76 -11.57 -18.68 5.05
C GLU A 76 -11.39 -18.67 3.52
N THR A 77 -12.46 -18.50 2.75
CA THR A 77 -12.38 -18.38 1.28
C THR A 77 -11.58 -17.15 0.86
N VAL A 78 -11.81 -16.00 1.50
CA VAL A 78 -11.03 -14.80 1.19
C VAL A 78 -9.55 -15.03 1.52
N LEU A 79 -9.26 -15.55 2.71
CA LEU A 79 -7.89 -15.83 3.14
C LEU A 79 -7.17 -16.80 2.19
N LYS A 80 -7.80 -17.95 1.88
CA LYS A 80 -7.14 -19.04 1.14
C LYS A 80 -7.15 -18.84 -0.37
N ASP A 81 -8.29 -18.35 -0.91
CA ASP A 81 -8.54 -18.39 -2.35
C ASP A 81 -8.45 -17.01 -3.01
N TYR A 82 -8.81 -15.92 -2.30
CA TYR A 82 -8.79 -14.58 -2.89
C TYR A 82 -7.43 -13.89 -2.71
N ILE A 83 -6.79 -14.03 -1.55
CA ILE A 83 -5.43 -13.51 -1.34
C ILE A 83 -4.44 -14.42 -2.06
N LYS A 84 -3.78 -13.92 -3.11
CA LYS A 84 -2.84 -14.68 -3.95
C LYS A 84 -1.38 -14.58 -3.47
N GLY A 85 -1.04 -13.57 -2.71
CA GLY A 85 0.30 -13.35 -2.17
C GLY A 85 0.33 -12.17 -1.22
N TYR A 86 1.45 -12.02 -0.57
CA TYR A 86 1.74 -10.91 0.34
C TYR A 86 2.92 -10.09 -0.19
N PHE A 87 2.79 -8.77 -0.15
CA PHE A 87 3.92 -7.88 -0.14
C PHE A 87 4.14 -7.43 1.31
N ILE A 88 5.32 -7.65 1.87
CA ILE A 88 5.67 -7.20 3.22
C ILE A 88 6.72 -6.11 3.09
N SER A 89 6.33 -4.90 3.50
CA SER A 89 7.17 -3.70 3.37
C SER A 89 8.41 -3.77 4.24
N HIS A 90 8.26 -4.20 5.49
CA HIS A 90 9.33 -4.36 6.48
C HIS A 90 8.95 -5.29 7.62
N GLY A 91 9.85 -5.49 8.56
CA GLY A 91 9.75 -6.55 9.58
C GLY A 91 9.08 -6.16 10.90
N HIS A 92 8.35 -5.04 10.99
CA HIS A 92 7.62 -4.69 12.21
C HIS A 92 6.31 -5.46 12.34
N LEU A 93 5.89 -5.76 13.59
CA LEU A 93 4.74 -6.60 13.88
C LEU A 93 3.43 -6.05 13.32
N ASP A 94 3.23 -4.75 13.36
CA ASP A 94 2.03 -4.09 12.86
C ASP A 94 1.88 -4.11 11.32
N HIS A 95 2.86 -4.72 10.64
CA HIS A 95 2.83 -4.95 9.18
C HIS A 95 2.79 -6.43 8.77
N LEU A 96 2.98 -7.37 9.72
CA LEU A 96 3.10 -8.79 9.35
C LEU A 96 2.44 -9.78 10.32
N SER A 97 2.04 -9.35 11.53
CA SER A 97 1.53 -10.25 12.58
C SER A 97 0.32 -11.07 12.12
N GLY A 98 -0.59 -10.49 11.36
CA GLY A 98 -1.76 -11.19 10.83
C GLY A 98 -1.39 -12.30 9.83
N MET A 99 -0.36 -12.11 8.99
CA MET A 99 0.15 -13.18 8.13
C MET A 99 0.78 -14.29 8.95
N VAL A 100 1.62 -13.94 9.92
CA VAL A 100 2.31 -14.94 10.76
C VAL A 100 1.31 -15.78 11.54
N ILE A 101 0.39 -15.15 12.28
CA ILE A 101 -0.57 -15.86 13.14
C ILE A 101 -1.56 -16.73 12.34
N ASN A 102 -1.91 -16.32 11.12
CA ASN A 102 -2.83 -17.06 10.27
C ASN A 102 -2.15 -18.10 9.36
N SER A 103 -0.83 -18.19 9.37
CA SER A 103 -0.07 -19.13 8.52
C SER A 103 -0.48 -20.60 8.66
N PRO A 104 -0.93 -21.13 9.83
CA PRO A 104 -1.42 -22.52 9.93
C PRO A 104 -2.63 -22.78 9.03
N ASP A 105 -3.55 -21.82 8.91
CA ASP A 105 -4.81 -21.96 8.18
C ASP A 105 -4.73 -21.48 6.73
N ASP A 106 -3.69 -20.75 6.37
CA ASP A 106 -3.53 -20.16 5.05
C ASP A 106 -3.17 -21.20 3.96
N SER A 107 -3.27 -20.81 2.69
CA SER A 107 -2.84 -21.60 1.53
C SER A 107 -1.40 -21.26 1.11
N LYS A 108 -0.86 -22.01 0.15
CA LYS A 108 0.47 -21.73 -0.42
C LYS A 108 0.49 -20.38 -1.13
N LYS A 109 1.46 -19.51 -0.79
CA LYS A 109 1.60 -18.16 -1.33
C LYS A 109 3.05 -17.71 -1.43
N ASN A 110 3.28 -16.72 -2.30
CA ASN A 110 4.55 -16.00 -2.31
C ASN A 110 4.51 -14.81 -1.33
N ILE A 111 5.65 -14.55 -0.70
CA ILE A 111 5.92 -13.32 0.06
C ILE A 111 6.94 -12.51 -0.75
N TYR A 112 6.50 -11.40 -1.32
CA TYR A 112 7.34 -10.45 -2.04
C TYR A 112 7.88 -9.41 -1.07
N SER A 113 9.18 -9.22 -1.03
CA SER A 113 9.83 -8.24 -0.15
C SER A 113 11.26 -7.92 -0.62
N ILE A 114 11.86 -6.89 -0.05
CA ILE A 114 13.31 -6.71 -0.15
C ILE A 114 14.04 -7.84 0.60
N PRO A 115 15.30 -8.15 0.25
CA PRO A 115 16.07 -9.21 0.92
C PRO A 115 16.13 -9.04 2.44
N GLU A 116 16.30 -7.82 2.93
CA GLU A 116 16.40 -7.50 4.36
C GLU A 116 15.14 -7.91 5.12
N THR A 117 13.96 -7.63 4.57
CA THR A 117 12.67 -8.03 5.16
C THR A 117 12.51 -9.56 5.17
N ALA A 118 12.87 -10.24 4.07
CA ALA A 118 12.83 -11.70 4.00
C ALA A 118 13.76 -12.36 5.05
N GLU A 119 14.96 -11.78 5.26
CA GLU A 119 15.89 -12.28 6.30
C GLU A 119 15.34 -12.08 7.73
N ILE A 120 14.60 -10.98 7.97
CA ILE A 120 13.93 -10.78 9.26
C ILE A 120 12.83 -11.83 9.46
N LEU A 121 11.96 -12.05 8.46
CA LEU A 121 10.91 -13.07 8.52
C LEU A 121 11.50 -14.45 8.80
N LYS A 122 12.56 -14.84 8.08
CA LYS A 122 13.24 -16.12 8.20
C LYS A 122 13.91 -16.30 9.58
N ASN A 123 14.61 -15.27 10.06
CA ASN A 123 15.50 -15.40 11.21
C ASN A 123 14.86 -14.94 12.54
N ARG A 124 13.65 -14.36 12.53
CA ARG A 124 13.00 -13.82 13.72
C ARG A 124 11.58 -14.33 13.95
N TYR A 125 10.85 -14.66 12.88
CA TYR A 125 9.44 -15.08 12.99
C TYR A 125 9.24 -16.56 12.67
N PHE A 126 9.62 -17.02 11.48
CA PHE A 126 9.48 -18.42 11.06
C PHE A 126 10.72 -19.25 11.45
N THR A 127 10.97 -19.37 12.75
CA THR A 127 12.19 -19.97 13.33
C THR A 127 11.96 -21.29 14.05
N ASN A 128 10.73 -21.81 14.07
CA ASN A 128 10.26 -22.91 14.92
C ASN A 128 10.26 -22.61 16.43
N ASP A 129 11.06 -21.65 16.90
CA ASP A 129 11.03 -21.16 18.29
C ASP A 129 9.95 -20.09 18.49
N ALA A 130 9.99 -19.00 17.68
CA ALA A 130 8.99 -17.94 17.76
C ALA A 130 7.66 -18.35 17.13
N TRP A 131 7.71 -18.94 15.94
CA TRP A 131 6.56 -19.51 15.22
C TRP A 131 7.02 -20.64 14.29
N ILE A 132 6.18 -21.65 14.09
CA ILE A 132 6.47 -22.77 13.19
C ILE A 132 6.90 -22.24 11.82
N ASN A 133 7.96 -22.83 11.25
CA ASN A 133 8.48 -22.39 9.96
C ASN A 133 7.59 -22.84 8.79
N PHE A 134 6.60 -21.98 8.45
CA PHE A 134 5.74 -22.18 7.29
C PHE A 134 6.38 -21.74 5.97
N ALA A 135 7.59 -21.16 6.00
CA ALA A 135 8.30 -20.69 4.79
C ALA A 135 9.09 -21.84 4.12
N ASN A 136 9.77 -21.48 3.02
CA ASN A 136 10.57 -22.40 2.21
C ASN A 136 12.06 -22.39 2.56
N GLU A 137 12.49 -21.51 3.47
CA GLU A 137 13.87 -21.33 3.92
C GLU A 137 13.93 -21.17 5.45
N GLY A 138 15.10 -21.35 6.05
CA GLY A 138 15.35 -21.14 7.47
C GLY A 138 15.46 -22.46 8.26
N ASP A 139 15.16 -22.39 9.55
CA ASP A 139 15.32 -23.52 10.48
C ASP A 139 14.43 -24.69 10.12
N GLN A 140 14.99 -25.92 10.23
CA GLN A 140 14.28 -27.14 9.94
C GLN A 140 13.37 -27.55 11.12
N PRO A 141 12.20 -28.18 10.84
CA PRO A 141 11.61 -28.45 9.53
C PRO A 141 11.02 -27.20 8.87
N VAL A 142 11.13 -27.11 7.52
CA VAL A 142 10.43 -26.10 6.72
C VAL A 142 9.16 -26.70 6.11
N LEU A 143 8.01 -26.04 6.27
CA LEU A 143 6.73 -26.55 5.75
C LEU A 143 6.46 -26.12 4.31
N GLY A 144 7.17 -25.12 3.79
CA GLY A 144 7.11 -24.68 2.40
C GLY A 144 5.74 -24.19 1.95
N LYS A 145 4.93 -23.65 2.86
CA LYS A 145 3.65 -23.02 2.53
C LYS A 145 3.88 -21.65 1.92
N TYR A 146 4.81 -20.87 2.48
CA TYR A 146 5.21 -19.57 1.96
C TYR A 146 6.55 -19.67 1.23
N THR A 147 6.65 -18.95 0.08
CA THR A 147 7.89 -18.87 -0.68
C THR A 147 8.38 -17.43 -0.69
N TYR A 148 9.57 -17.19 -0.15
CA TYR A 148 10.20 -15.87 -0.22
C TYR A 148 10.60 -15.52 -1.65
N LYS A 149 10.11 -14.40 -2.16
CA LYS A 149 10.52 -13.75 -3.40
C LYS A 149 11.30 -12.49 -3.05
N LYS A 150 12.63 -12.64 -2.95
CA LYS A 150 13.55 -11.57 -2.56
C LYS A 150 13.83 -10.67 -3.77
N MET A 151 13.28 -9.46 -3.75
CA MET A 151 13.39 -8.50 -4.85
C MET A 151 14.53 -7.53 -4.55
N SER A 152 15.67 -7.70 -5.20
CA SER A 152 16.88 -6.93 -4.95
C SER A 152 17.07 -5.69 -5.82
N ASN A 153 16.23 -5.52 -6.83
CA ASN A 153 16.26 -4.38 -7.74
C ASN A 153 14.81 -3.95 -8.06
N ASP A 154 14.68 -2.76 -8.62
CA ASP A 154 13.38 -2.19 -9.01
C ASP A 154 12.82 -2.74 -10.34
N ALA A 155 13.28 -3.91 -10.79
CA ALA A 155 12.77 -4.55 -11.99
C ALA A 155 11.31 -5.02 -11.81
N PRO A 156 10.46 -4.91 -12.83
CA PRO A 156 9.11 -5.43 -12.79
C PRO A 156 9.08 -6.96 -12.64
N PHE A 157 8.14 -7.47 -11.85
CA PHE A 157 7.88 -8.90 -11.69
C PHE A 157 6.37 -9.18 -11.71
N SER A 158 5.98 -10.39 -12.14
CA SER A 158 4.59 -10.82 -12.10
C SER A 158 4.17 -11.20 -10.69
N ILE A 159 2.98 -10.75 -10.26
CA ILE A 159 2.34 -11.18 -9.02
C ILE A 159 1.54 -12.44 -9.33
N GLU A 160 2.05 -13.58 -8.88
CA GLU A 160 1.50 -14.90 -9.20
C GLU A 160 0.02 -15.03 -8.77
N GLY A 161 -0.79 -15.64 -9.63
CA GLY A 161 -2.22 -15.79 -9.41
C GLY A 161 -3.07 -14.54 -9.69
N THR A 162 -2.44 -13.47 -10.23
CA THR A 162 -3.10 -12.24 -10.68
C THR A 162 -2.64 -11.85 -12.07
N LYS A 163 -3.21 -10.79 -12.65
CA LYS A 163 -2.68 -10.14 -13.86
C LYS A 163 -1.83 -8.91 -13.53
N LEU A 164 -1.56 -8.68 -12.27
CA LEU A 164 -0.81 -7.53 -11.80
C LEU A 164 0.70 -7.78 -11.89
N THR A 165 1.45 -6.70 -12.05
CA THR A 165 2.90 -6.69 -11.91
C THR A 165 3.30 -5.78 -10.74
N GLY A 166 4.42 -6.10 -10.10
CA GLY A 166 4.99 -5.33 -9.01
C GLY A 166 6.36 -4.77 -9.36
N ARG A 167 6.73 -3.63 -8.78
CA ARG A 167 8.11 -3.13 -8.67
C ARG A 167 8.33 -2.68 -7.23
N ILE A 168 9.41 -3.09 -6.59
CA ILE A 168 9.71 -2.77 -5.19
C ILE A 168 10.86 -1.76 -5.12
N PHE A 169 10.72 -0.76 -4.23
CA PHE A 169 11.70 0.29 -4.00
C PHE A 169 12.04 0.33 -2.52
N PRO A 170 13.33 0.26 -2.14
CA PRO A 170 13.74 0.44 -0.76
C PRO A 170 13.39 1.84 -0.25
N LEU A 171 12.99 1.93 1.02
CA LEU A 171 12.72 3.15 1.76
C LEU A 171 13.57 3.20 3.03
N SER A 172 13.75 4.40 3.60
CA SER A 172 14.36 4.59 4.91
C SER A 172 13.32 4.69 6.01
N HIS A 173 13.52 3.91 7.07
CA HIS A 173 12.68 3.92 8.25
C HIS A 173 13.56 3.72 9.48
N VAL A 174 13.87 4.81 10.19
CA VAL A 174 14.89 4.85 11.25
C VAL A 174 16.26 4.38 10.72
N ASN A 175 16.83 5.18 9.79
CA ASN A 175 18.11 4.85 9.14
C ASN A 175 19.15 4.31 10.16
N PRO A 176 19.78 3.14 9.93
CA PRO A 176 19.90 2.40 8.66
C PRO A 176 18.85 1.31 8.40
N TYR A 177 17.80 1.19 9.21
CA TYR A 177 16.75 0.19 8.99
C TYR A 177 15.96 0.50 7.73
N LYS A 178 15.59 -0.52 6.97
CA LYS A 178 14.91 -0.38 5.69
C LYS A 178 13.48 -0.88 5.75
N SER A 179 12.60 -0.09 5.14
CA SER A 179 11.28 -0.48 4.69
C SER A 179 11.28 -0.55 3.16
N SER A 180 10.13 -0.71 2.54
CA SER A 180 10.00 -0.69 1.08
C SER A 180 8.62 -0.24 0.63
N ALA A 181 8.56 0.30 -0.60
CA ALA A 181 7.34 0.58 -1.33
C ALA A 181 7.12 -0.45 -2.43
N ILE A 182 5.87 -0.66 -2.83
CA ILE A 182 5.50 -1.42 -4.02
C ILE A 182 4.66 -0.57 -4.97
N LEU A 183 5.06 -0.54 -6.24
CA LEU A 183 4.26 -0.04 -7.36
C LEU A 183 3.56 -1.23 -7.99
N VAL A 184 2.24 -1.30 -7.87
CA VAL A 184 1.39 -2.34 -8.46
C VAL A 184 0.80 -1.80 -9.74
N THR A 185 0.98 -2.50 -10.87
CA THR A 185 0.56 -2.07 -12.21
C THR A 185 -0.36 -3.12 -12.82
N ASN A 186 -1.47 -2.68 -13.41
CA ASN A 186 -2.43 -3.52 -14.13
C ASN A 186 -2.06 -3.66 -15.62
N PRO A 187 -2.74 -4.55 -16.41
CA PRO A 187 -2.48 -4.70 -17.83
C PRO A 187 -2.69 -3.42 -18.67
N GLN A 188 -3.48 -2.46 -18.21
CA GLN A 188 -3.71 -1.17 -18.86
C GLN A 188 -2.60 -0.15 -18.59
N GLN A 189 -1.50 -0.59 -17.92
CA GLN A 189 -0.37 0.25 -17.52
C GLN A 189 -0.77 1.39 -16.58
N GLU A 190 -1.79 1.16 -15.76
CA GLU A 190 -2.19 2.03 -14.66
C GLU A 190 -1.64 1.45 -13.37
N SER A 191 -1.31 2.32 -12.42
CA SER A 191 -0.55 1.91 -11.25
C SER A 191 -1.12 2.50 -9.96
N VAL A 192 -0.91 1.76 -8.88
CA VAL A 192 -1.10 2.20 -7.50
C VAL A 192 0.22 2.02 -6.77
N LEU A 193 0.66 3.03 -6.04
CA LEU A 193 1.87 2.99 -5.23
C LEU A 193 1.49 2.89 -3.75
N TYR A 194 2.01 1.87 -3.08
CA TYR A 194 1.92 1.72 -1.63
C TYR A 194 3.30 1.87 -1.01
N LEU A 195 3.42 2.76 -0.03
CA LEU A 195 4.60 2.88 0.80
C LEU A 195 4.33 2.20 2.15
N GLY A 196 5.26 1.34 2.56
CA GLY A 196 5.37 0.98 3.97
C GLY A 196 5.79 2.19 4.80
N ASP A 197 6.18 1.96 6.03
CA ASP A 197 6.62 3.04 6.90
C ASP A 197 7.86 3.73 6.33
N THR A 198 7.90 5.04 6.42
CA THR A 198 9.00 5.85 5.91
C THR A 198 9.08 7.20 6.61
N GLY A 199 10.30 7.65 6.90
CA GLY A 199 10.54 9.04 7.27
C GLY A 199 10.82 9.90 6.03
N ALA A 200 10.71 11.22 6.17
CA ALA A 200 11.11 12.15 5.14
C ALA A 200 12.64 12.09 4.91
N ASP A 201 13.08 12.14 3.66
CA ASP A 201 14.51 12.02 3.30
C ASP A 201 15.39 12.97 4.10
N ARG A 202 14.91 14.19 4.36
CA ARG A 202 15.62 15.21 5.13
C ARG A 202 15.88 14.77 6.59
N VAL A 203 14.90 14.13 7.20
CA VAL A 203 14.95 13.65 8.60
C VAL A 203 15.77 12.38 8.69
N GLU A 204 15.54 11.45 7.76
CA GLU A 204 16.24 10.16 7.68
C GLU A 204 17.68 10.28 7.16
N LYS A 205 18.08 11.45 6.64
CA LYS A 205 19.37 11.67 5.95
C LYS A 205 19.57 10.65 4.83
N SER A 206 18.55 10.50 4.01
CA SER A 206 18.41 9.53 2.92
C SER A 206 18.02 10.24 1.63
N ASP A 207 18.07 9.53 0.52
CA ASP A 207 17.54 9.94 -0.79
C ASP A 207 16.52 8.91 -1.33
N ALA A 208 16.02 8.04 -0.47
CA ALA A 208 15.14 6.92 -0.84
C ALA A 208 13.83 7.40 -1.45
N LEU A 209 13.15 8.36 -0.81
CA LEU A 209 11.92 8.96 -1.34
C LEU A 209 12.20 9.76 -2.61
N GLN A 210 13.29 10.53 -2.68
CA GLN A 210 13.67 11.26 -3.89
C GLN A 210 13.88 10.30 -5.08
N ASN A 211 14.51 9.14 -4.86
CA ASN A 211 14.71 8.13 -5.88
C ASN A 211 13.39 7.47 -6.29
N LEU A 212 12.49 7.20 -5.35
CA LEU A 212 11.14 6.73 -5.64
C LEU A 212 10.38 7.77 -6.49
N TRP A 213 10.42 9.05 -6.11
CA TRP A 213 9.74 10.13 -6.85
C TRP A 213 10.23 10.26 -8.29
N LYS A 214 11.54 10.10 -8.55
CA LYS A 214 12.08 10.06 -9.93
C LYS A 214 11.44 8.96 -10.78
N ASN A 215 11.19 7.79 -10.19
CA ASN A 215 10.57 6.65 -10.89
C ASN A 215 9.07 6.83 -11.14
N VAL A 216 8.34 7.47 -10.23
CA VAL A 216 6.88 7.57 -10.33
C VAL A 216 6.38 8.89 -10.94
N ALA A 217 7.20 9.93 -10.96
CA ALA A 217 6.83 11.22 -11.57
C ALA A 217 6.35 11.11 -13.03
N PRO A 218 6.92 10.28 -13.91
CA PRO A 218 6.37 10.06 -15.25
C PRO A 218 4.95 9.49 -15.25
N LEU A 219 4.61 8.62 -14.29
CA LEU A 219 3.27 8.05 -14.15
C LEU A 219 2.26 9.06 -13.65
N VAL A 220 2.67 9.96 -12.75
CA VAL A 220 1.85 11.11 -12.32
C VAL A 220 1.56 12.01 -13.51
N LYS A 221 2.60 12.41 -14.26
CA LYS A 221 2.49 13.28 -15.43
C LYS A 221 1.57 12.69 -16.52
N SER A 222 1.63 11.39 -16.74
CA SER A 222 0.79 10.69 -17.73
C SER A 222 -0.59 10.27 -17.19
N GLN A 223 -0.93 10.63 -15.93
CA GLN A 223 -2.18 10.24 -15.23
C GLN A 223 -2.35 8.72 -15.09
N LYS A 224 -1.24 7.98 -15.14
CA LYS A 224 -1.21 6.53 -14.97
C LYS A 224 -1.06 6.10 -13.50
N LEU A 225 -0.59 6.96 -12.61
CA LEU A 225 -0.65 6.72 -11.18
C LEU A 225 -2.05 7.09 -10.66
N LYS A 226 -2.84 6.08 -10.27
CA LYS A 226 -4.23 6.26 -9.83
C LYS A 226 -4.34 6.66 -8.36
N ALA A 227 -3.44 6.14 -7.52
CA ALA A 227 -3.36 6.49 -6.11
C ALA A 227 -1.95 6.30 -5.56
N LEU A 228 -1.67 7.06 -4.52
CA LEU A 228 -0.50 6.94 -3.67
C LEU A 228 -0.98 6.69 -2.24
N LEU A 229 -0.65 5.54 -1.66
CA LEU A 229 -0.87 5.21 -0.26
C LEU A 229 0.41 5.56 0.51
N ILE A 230 0.31 6.44 1.48
CA ILE A 230 1.47 6.93 2.25
C ILE A 230 1.09 7.18 3.69
N GLU A 231 1.98 6.83 4.59
CA GLU A 231 1.78 6.97 6.01
C GLU A 231 1.79 8.42 6.49
N VAL A 232 1.02 8.70 7.55
CA VAL A 232 1.17 9.88 8.41
C VAL A 232 0.88 9.44 9.84
N SER A 233 1.92 9.21 10.63
CA SER A 233 1.78 8.58 11.95
C SER A 233 1.63 9.56 13.09
N PHE A 234 2.13 10.79 12.93
CA PHE A 234 2.19 11.79 14.01
C PHE A 234 1.70 13.17 13.56
N GLU A 235 1.21 13.94 14.54
CA GLU A 235 0.85 15.35 14.41
C GLU A 235 2.10 16.24 14.22
N ASN A 236 1.92 17.44 13.68
CA ASN A 236 3.02 18.37 13.39
C ASN A 236 3.79 18.88 14.63
N GLU A 237 3.16 18.85 15.82
CA GLU A 237 3.79 19.26 17.08
C GLU A 237 4.85 18.25 17.55
N ARG A 238 4.82 17.02 17.01
CA ARG A 238 5.79 15.98 17.37
C ARG A 238 7.20 16.40 16.95
N ALA A 239 8.14 16.38 17.90
CA ALA A 239 9.53 16.68 17.61
C ALA A 239 10.16 15.71 16.61
N GLU A 240 10.94 16.20 15.64
CA GLU A 240 11.52 15.37 14.56
C GLU A 240 12.37 14.20 15.08
N ASN A 241 13.09 14.40 16.20
CA ASN A 241 13.87 13.33 16.85
C ASN A 241 13.04 12.28 17.58
N ALA A 242 11.73 12.46 17.65
CA ALA A 242 10.77 11.53 18.26
C ALA A 242 9.77 10.96 17.24
N LEU A 243 10.06 11.08 15.93
CA LEU A 243 9.23 10.54 14.85
C LEU A 243 9.47 9.06 14.59
N PHE A 244 10.63 8.54 14.97
CA PHE A 244 10.98 7.13 14.78
C PHE A 244 10.77 6.65 13.33
N GLY A 245 11.24 7.45 12.34
CA GLY A 245 11.15 7.11 10.93
C GLY A 245 9.76 7.22 10.31
N HIS A 246 8.92 8.11 10.84
CA HIS A 246 7.57 8.36 10.35
C HIS A 246 7.35 9.80 9.89
N LEU A 247 6.22 10.01 9.20
CA LEU A 247 5.82 11.31 8.69
C LEU A 247 4.82 12.03 9.60
N THR A 248 4.84 13.37 9.48
CA THR A 248 3.79 14.27 9.91
C THR A 248 3.11 14.91 8.69
N PRO A 249 1.95 15.57 8.82
CA PRO A 249 1.34 16.32 7.73
C PRO A 249 2.28 17.30 7.03
N LYS A 250 3.11 18.00 7.80
CA LYS A 250 4.12 18.92 7.26
C LYS A 250 5.16 18.20 6.41
N LEU A 251 5.72 17.10 6.92
CA LEU A 251 6.73 16.31 6.20
C LEU A 251 6.15 15.65 4.94
N LEU A 252 4.91 15.15 5.00
CA LEU A 252 4.21 14.67 3.80
C LEU A 252 4.10 15.77 2.74
N ASN A 253 3.70 16.99 3.12
CA ASN A 253 3.61 18.11 2.18
C ASN A 253 4.98 18.49 1.58
N GLU A 254 6.06 18.42 2.38
CA GLU A 254 7.43 18.63 1.89
C GLU A 254 7.81 17.59 0.81
N GLU A 255 7.55 16.31 1.05
CA GLU A 255 7.83 15.23 0.11
C GLU A 255 6.95 15.30 -1.16
N LEU A 256 5.66 15.58 -1.01
CA LEU A 256 4.78 15.79 -2.16
C LEU A 256 5.18 17.02 -3.00
N ALA A 257 5.76 18.06 -2.38
CA ALA A 257 6.30 19.21 -3.11
C ALA A 257 7.53 18.82 -3.96
N ILE A 258 8.35 17.87 -3.50
CA ILE A 258 9.45 17.32 -4.29
C ILE A 258 8.90 16.54 -5.50
N LEU A 259 7.93 15.68 -5.29
CA LEU A 259 7.25 14.96 -6.38
C LEU A 259 6.61 15.95 -7.39
N ALA A 260 5.97 17.02 -6.90
CA ALA A 260 5.35 18.05 -7.74
C ALA A 260 6.34 18.80 -8.62
N LYS A 261 7.58 19.05 -8.13
CA LYS A 261 8.65 19.64 -8.93
C LYS A 261 9.09 18.73 -10.09
N MET A 262 9.03 17.40 -9.91
CA MET A 262 9.44 16.42 -10.92
C MET A 262 8.32 16.12 -11.93
N ALA A 263 7.08 15.98 -11.46
CA ALA A 263 5.95 15.59 -12.29
C ALA A 263 5.23 16.78 -12.95
N GLY A 264 5.20 17.92 -12.26
CA GLY A 264 4.37 19.08 -12.58
C GLY A 264 3.26 19.27 -11.54
N GLN A 265 3.16 20.46 -10.97
CA GLN A 265 2.20 20.77 -9.91
C GLN A 265 0.74 20.54 -10.32
N LYS A 266 0.41 20.80 -11.59
CA LYS A 266 -0.94 20.62 -12.14
C LYS A 266 -1.34 19.15 -12.19
N ASP A 267 -0.36 18.26 -12.40
CA ASP A 267 -0.58 16.83 -12.57
C ASP A 267 -0.85 16.11 -11.24
N LEU A 268 -0.42 16.72 -10.11
CA LEU A 268 -0.74 16.21 -8.78
C LEU A 268 -2.13 16.59 -8.28
N LYS A 269 -2.75 17.65 -8.78
CA LYS A 269 -4.00 18.20 -8.24
C LYS A 269 -5.13 17.17 -8.07
N ASN A 270 -5.17 16.17 -8.93
CA ASN A 270 -6.23 15.14 -8.90
C ASN A 270 -5.71 13.78 -8.42
N LEU A 271 -4.44 13.69 -8.01
CA LEU A 271 -3.89 12.46 -7.48
C LEU A 271 -4.56 12.13 -6.15
N LYS A 272 -5.06 10.90 -6.04
CA LYS A 272 -5.61 10.38 -4.79
C LYS A 272 -4.46 10.03 -3.85
N ILE A 273 -4.39 10.71 -2.71
CA ILE A 273 -3.45 10.43 -1.62
C ILE A 273 -4.23 9.75 -0.51
N ILE A 274 -3.99 8.47 -0.32
CA ILE A 274 -4.62 7.65 0.71
C ILE A 274 -3.71 7.64 1.92
N ILE A 275 -4.19 8.22 3.01
CA ILE A 275 -3.42 8.36 4.24
C ILE A 275 -3.49 7.05 5.02
N THR A 276 -2.34 6.42 5.22
CA THR A 276 -2.21 5.14 5.91
C THR A 276 -1.55 5.30 7.27
N HIS A 277 -1.53 4.24 8.06
CA HIS A 277 -0.72 4.09 9.28
C HIS A 277 -0.93 5.18 10.33
N LEU A 278 -2.15 5.75 10.42
CA LEU A 278 -2.48 6.69 11.50
C LEU A 278 -2.33 5.99 12.85
N LYS A 279 -1.50 6.52 13.74
CA LYS A 279 -1.28 5.92 15.08
C LYS A 279 -2.33 6.42 16.07
N PRO A 280 -3.18 5.55 16.64
CA PRO A 280 -4.13 5.92 17.69
C PRO A 280 -3.43 6.48 18.94
N GLY A 281 -4.09 7.41 19.62
CA GLY A 281 -3.60 8.00 20.87
C GLY A 281 -4.29 9.32 21.17
N GLY A 282 -5.17 9.34 22.17
CA GLY A 282 -5.97 10.53 22.50
C GLY A 282 -6.73 11.04 21.27
N ASN A 283 -6.55 12.30 20.91
CA ASN A 283 -7.15 12.94 19.75
C ASN A 283 -6.20 13.03 18.52
N ARG A 284 -5.09 12.28 18.51
CA ARG A 284 -4.05 12.39 17.48
C ARG A 284 -4.57 12.21 16.05
N ILE A 285 -5.37 11.19 15.81
CA ILE A 285 -5.92 10.92 14.47
C ILE A 285 -6.73 12.12 13.97
N GLU A 286 -7.55 12.71 14.82
CA GLU A 286 -8.36 13.88 14.46
C GLU A 286 -7.47 15.12 14.23
N MET A 287 -6.40 15.29 15.00
CA MET A 287 -5.41 16.35 14.79
C MET A 287 -4.73 16.20 13.42
N ILE A 288 -4.23 15.00 13.09
CA ILE A 288 -3.58 14.73 11.81
C ILE A 288 -4.54 15.00 10.64
N LYS A 289 -5.78 14.51 10.70
CA LYS A 289 -6.79 14.75 9.67
C LYS A 289 -7.08 16.24 9.49
N LYS A 290 -7.20 16.98 10.60
CA LYS A 290 -7.40 18.43 10.59
C LYS A 290 -6.21 19.13 9.92
N GLU A 291 -4.99 18.86 10.37
CA GLU A 291 -3.76 19.48 9.84
C GLU A 291 -3.58 19.20 8.34
N LEU A 292 -3.85 17.98 7.86
CA LEU A 292 -3.81 17.61 6.45
C LEU A 292 -4.87 18.36 5.63
N THR A 293 -6.08 18.54 6.19
CA THR A 293 -7.18 19.20 5.49
C THR A 293 -6.96 20.72 5.42
N GLU A 294 -6.48 21.32 6.51
CA GLU A 294 -6.19 22.76 6.58
C GLU A 294 -4.95 23.15 5.78
N SER A 295 -3.98 22.25 5.64
CA SER A 295 -2.75 22.47 4.89
C SER A 295 -2.57 21.47 3.75
N ASN A 296 -3.24 21.74 2.62
CA ASN A 296 -3.14 20.97 1.38
C ASN A 296 -2.76 21.90 0.21
N PRO A 297 -1.52 22.40 0.17
CA PRO A 297 -1.10 23.42 -0.80
C PRO A 297 -1.13 22.94 -2.25
N LEU A 298 -0.98 21.64 -2.49
CA LEU A 298 -1.00 21.02 -3.81
C LEU A 298 -2.41 20.65 -4.28
N LYS A 299 -3.41 20.80 -3.40
CA LYS A 299 -4.82 20.44 -3.67
C LYS A 299 -4.98 19.02 -4.17
N VAL A 300 -4.22 18.07 -3.59
CA VAL A 300 -4.38 16.64 -3.84
C VAL A 300 -5.69 16.14 -3.24
N GLN A 301 -6.20 15.02 -3.75
CA GLN A 301 -7.40 14.40 -3.19
C GLN A 301 -7.03 13.52 -2.00
N LEU A 302 -7.19 14.02 -0.78
CA LEU A 302 -6.95 13.27 0.44
C LEU A 302 -8.07 12.26 0.68
N ILE A 303 -7.70 11.01 0.96
CA ILE A 303 -8.61 9.93 1.32
C ILE A 303 -8.15 9.32 2.64
N PHE A 304 -9.03 9.26 3.61
CA PHE A 304 -8.82 8.57 4.89
C PHE A 304 -9.56 7.24 4.80
N PRO A 305 -8.85 6.12 4.64
CA PRO A 305 -9.49 4.83 4.43
C PRO A 305 -10.21 4.34 5.69
N GLU A 306 -11.29 3.59 5.48
CA GLU A 306 -12.01 2.90 6.54
C GLU A 306 -11.83 1.39 6.40
N GLN A 307 -11.57 0.70 7.50
CA GLN A 307 -11.42 -0.76 7.53
C GLN A 307 -12.63 -1.46 6.92
N GLY A 308 -12.38 -2.38 5.99
CA GLY A 308 -13.40 -3.20 5.36
C GLY A 308 -14.30 -2.48 4.35
N ARG A 309 -13.92 -1.28 3.87
CA ARG A 309 -14.65 -0.56 2.82
C ARG A 309 -13.85 -0.50 1.53
N ASN A 310 -14.46 -0.90 0.42
CA ASN A 310 -13.81 -0.85 -0.89
C ASN A 310 -13.65 0.60 -1.38
N ILE A 311 -12.44 0.95 -1.80
CA ILE A 311 -12.09 2.21 -2.47
C ILE A 311 -11.81 1.88 -3.93
N ARG A 312 -12.63 2.37 -4.83
CA ARG A 312 -12.42 2.22 -6.27
C ARG A 312 -11.51 3.32 -6.83
N LEU A 313 -10.48 2.91 -7.52
CA LEU A 313 -9.42 3.78 -8.01
C LEU A 313 -9.40 3.86 -9.54
#